data_5e1aed843bd5c8b82d3f455444e6b1c4
#
_entry.id   5e1aed843bd5c8b82d3f455444e6b1c4
#
_cell.length_a   1.000
_cell.length_b   1.000
_cell.length_c   1.000
_cell.angle_alpha   90.00
_cell.angle_beta   90.00
_cell.angle_gamma   90.00
#
_symmetry.space_group_name_H-M   'P 1'
#
loop_
_entity.id
_entity.type
_entity.pdbx_description
1 polymer ?
#
loop_
_entity_poly.entity_id
_entity_poly.type
_entity_poly.pdbx_seq_one_letter_code
_entity_poly.pdbx_strand_id
1 'polypeptide(L)'
;MLKIIYIFFFFYFSFQSLFANEYFLTLRNDKVNLRQGPSFEYPIKLFYKKKYLPVLILDKSENFRKIKDHENNTGWIHISQLSKKKRQ
;
A
#
# COMPACT_ATOMS: atom_id res chain seq x y z
N MET A 1 38.16 9.79 -12.72
CA MET A 1 37.88 8.92 -11.57
C MET A 1 36.97 9.54 -10.55
N LEU A 2 37.19 10.78 -10.16
CA LEU A 2 36.35 11.44 -9.17
C LEU A 2 34.88 11.55 -9.62
N LYS A 3 34.66 11.79 -10.91
CA LYS A 3 33.31 11.90 -11.43
C LYS A 3 32.51 10.62 -11.28
N ILE A 4 33.16 9.48 -11.42
CA ILE A 4 32.50 8.19 -11.29
C ILE A 4 32.05 7.97 -9.85
N ILE A 5 32.87 8.37 -8.89
CA ILE A 5 32.53 8.24 -7.47
C ILE A 5 31.29 9.07 -7.12
N TYR A 6 31.18 10.29 -7.64
CA TYR A 6 30.03 11.13 -7.41
C TYR A 6 28.73 10.53 -7.96
N ILE A 7 28.82 9.89 -9.11
CA ILE A 7 27.64 9.26 -9.73
C ILE A 7 27.14 8.12 -8.87
N PHE A 8 28.03 7.30 -8.34
CA PHE A 8 27.65 6.20 -7.45
C PHE A 8 26.98 6.71 -6.18
N PHE A 9 27.52 7.74 -5.58
CA PHE A 9 26.97 8.31 -4.37
C PHE A 9 25.57 8.84 -4.57
N PHE A 10 25.35 9.54 -5.67
CA PHE A 10 24.04 10.09 -6.00
C PHE A 10 23.00 8.98 -6.21
N PHE A 11 23.37 7.94 -6.90
CA PHE A 11 22.47 6.80 -7.16
C PHE A 11 22.06 6.12 -5.87
N TYR A 12 23.00 5.92 -4.95
CA TYR A 12 22.72 5.31 -3.67
C TYR A 12 21.71 6.12 -2.85
N PHE A 13 21.89 7.42 -2.85
CA PHE A 13 20.98 8.32 -2.14
C PHE A 13 19.55 8.23 -2.67
N SER A 14 19.38 8.20 -3.97
CA SER A 14 18.05 8.08 -4.60
C SER A 14 17.38 6.77 -4.21
N PHE A 15 18.14 5.70 -4.14
CA PHE A 15 17.59 4.40 -3.78
C PHE A 15 17.04 4.41 -2.36
N GLN A 16 17.73 5.01 -1.43
CA GLN A 16 17.27 5.12 -0.05
C GLN A 16 15.96 5.90 0.04
N SER A 17 15.81 6.93 -0.76
CA SER A 17 14.60 7.75 -0.78
C SER A 17 13.35 6.95 -1.08
N LEU A 18 13.45 5.95 -1.95
CA LEU A 18 12.31 5.13 -2.33
C LEU A 18 11.74 4.35 -1.15
N PHE A 19 12.59 3.86 -0.27
CA PHE A 19 12.14 3.06 0.87
C PHE A 19 11.60 3.90 2.01
N ALA A 20 11.94 5.17 2.06
CA ALA A 20 11.53 6.03 3.16
C ALA A 20 10.04 6.35 3.18
N ASN A 21 9.33 6.12 2.06
CA ASN A 21 7.93 6.50 1.92
C ASN A 21 6.93 5.36 2.06
N GLU A 22 7.41 4.16 2.35
CA GLU A 22 6.50 3.03 2.53
C GLU A 22 5.79 3.12 3.87
N TYR A 23 4.49 2.83 3.87
CA TYR A 23 3.77 2.68 5.11
C TYR A 23 2.62 1.70 4.96
N PHE A 24 2.18 1.18 6.10
CA PHE A 24 1.17 0.14 6.16
C PHE A 24 -0.05 0.62 6.94
N LEU A 25 -1.21 0.15 6.50
CA LEU A 25 -2.42 0.22 7.29
C LEU A 25 -2.90 -1.21 7.55
N THR A 26 -3.87 -1.36 8.45
CA THR A 26 -4.43 -2.69 8.74
C THR A 26 -5.89 -2.71 8.35
N LEU A 27 -6.40 -3.91 8.07
CA LEU A 27 -7.81 -4.08 7.78
C LEU A 27 -8.61 -3.91 9.07
N ARG A 28 -9.67 -3.14 8.97
CA ARG A 28 -10.47 -2.76 10.14
C ARG A 28 -11.54 -3.78 10.49
N ASN A 29 -12.04 -4.50 9.48
CA ASN A 29 -13.19 -5.38 9.63
C ASN A 29 -12.83 -6.82 9.31
N ASP A 30 -13.71 -7.74 9.70
CA ASP A 30 -13.53 -9.16 9.42
C ASP A 30 -13.74 -9.49 7.95
N LYS A 31 -14.41 -8.62 7.21
CA LYS A 31 -14.58 -8.78 5.77
C LYS A 31 -14.31 -7.45 5.10
N VAL A 32 -13.36 -7.44 4.18
CA VAL A 32 -12.93 -6.24 3.46
C VAL A 32 -12.83 -6.55 1.98
N ASN A 33 -13.48 -5.75 1.14
CA ASN A 33 -13.50 -5.94 -0.30
C ASN A 33 -12.34 -5.20 -0.97
N LEU A 34 -11.61 -5.92 -1.81
CA LEU A 34 -10.57 -5.36 -2.67
C LEU A 34 -11.14 -5.21 -4.07
N ARG A 35 -11.16 -3.98 -4.58
CA ARG A 35 -11.76 -3.67 -5.86
C ARG A 35 -10.73 -3.39 -6.93
N GLN A 36 -11.15 -3.48 -8.18
CA GLN A 36 -10.27 -3.26 -9.32
C GLN A 36 -9.96 -1.78 -9.53
N GLY A 37 -10.79 -0.88 -9.00
CA GLY A 37 -10.58 0.55 -9.15
C GLY A 37 -11.10 1.33 -7.96
N PRO A 38 -10.84 2.64 -7.91
CA PRO A 38 -11.12 3.49 -6.73
C PRO A 38 -12.56 3.99 -6.68
N SER A 39 -13.53 3.07 -6.75
CA SER A 39 -14.94 3.41 -6.68
C SER A 39 -15.74 2.16 -6.37
N PHE A 40 -16.92 2.34 -5.76
CA PHE A 40 -17.81 1.22 -5.49
C PHE A 40 -18.41 0.62 -6.74
N GLU A 41 -18.27 1.28 -7.88
CA GLU A 41 -18.74 0.77 -9.17
C GLU A 41 -17.81 -0.26 -9.79
N TYR A 42 -16.56 -0.30 -9.35
CA TYR A 42 -15.63 -1.29 -9.86
C TYR A 42 -15.87 -2.64 -9.23
N PRO A 43 -15.68 -3.71 -10.01
CA PRO A 43 -15.92 -5.05 -9.48
C PRO A 43 -14.93 -5.42 -8.38
N ILE A 44 -15.38 -6.30 -7.51
CA ILE A 44 -14.55 -6.83 -6.42
C ILE A 44 -13.64 -7.91 -7.00
N LYS A 45 -12.33 -7.78 -6.76
CA LYS A 45 -11.35 -8.78 -7.17
C LYS A 45 -11.33 -9.98 -6.23
N LEU A 46 -11.30 -9.66 -4.94
CA LEU A 46 -11.30 -10.65 -3.88
C LEU A 46 -11.70 -9.94 -2.60
N PHE A 47 -11.93 -10.70 -1.56
CA PHE A 47 -12.17 -10.11 -0.26
C PHE A 47 -11.33 -10.82 0.81
N TYR A 48 -11.02 -10.05 1.85
CA TYR A 48 -10.23 -10.54 2.98
C TYR A 48 -11.16 -10.87 4.12
N LYS A 49 -10.84 -11.94 4.84
CA LYS A 49 -11.62 -12.35 6.01
C LYS A 49 -10.81 -12.25 7.30
N LYS A 50 -9.73 -11.49 7.26
CA LYS A 50 -8.83 -11.43 8.42
C LYS A 50 -8.66 -10.00 8.88
N LYS A 51 -9.29 -9.68 10.00
CA LYS A 51 -9.14 -8.39 10.67
C LYS A 51 -7.67 -8.18 11.07
N TYR A 52 -7.22 -6.95 11.02
CA TYR A 52 -5.85 -6.54 11.37
C TYR A 52 -4.76 -6.96 10.40
N LEU A 53 -5.12 -7.54 9.26
CA LEU A 53 -4.13 -7.87 8.24
C LEU A 53 -3.45 -6.59 7.76
N PRO A 54 -2.11 -6.50 7.80
CA PRO A 54 -1.42 -5.33 7.28
C PRO A 54 -1.39 -5.32 5.77
N VAL A 55 -1.57 -4.13 5.18
CA VAL A 55 -1.49 -3.94 3.74
C VAL A 55 -0.64 -2.71 3.46
N LEU A 56 0.19 -2.82 2.43
CA LEU A 56 1.06 -1.72 2.02
C LEU A 56 0.27 -0.74 1.18
N ILE A 57 0.37 0.55 1.49
CA ILE A 57 -0.34 1.59 0.75
C ILE A 57 0.53 2.05 -0.41
N LEU A 58 -0.01 1.93 -1.63
CA LEU A 58 0.70 2.30 -2.85
C LEU A 58 0.27 3.66 -3.39
N ASP A 59 -1.01 3.99 -3.26
CA ASP A 59 -1.55 5.19 -3.87
C ASP A 59 -2.86 5.56 -3.18
N LYS A 60 -3.36 6.73 -3.50
CA LYS A 60 -4.66 7.16 -2.98
C LYS A 60 -5.44 7.89 -4.06
N SER A 61 -6.76 7.73 -4.01
CA SER A 61 -7.68 8.44 -4.88
C SER A 61 -8.94 8.72 -4.08
N GLU A 62 -9.13 9.96 -3.68
CA GLU A 62 -10.25 10.39 -2.84
C GLU A 62 -10.39 9.51 -1.59
N ASN A 63 -11.47 8.76 -1.47
CA ASN A 63 -11.71 7.94 -0.28
C ASN A 63 -11.25 6.50 -0.44
N PHE A 64 -10.42 6.23 -1.44
CA PHE A 64 -9.89 4.90 -1.68
C PHE A 64 -8.37 4.91 -1.59
N ARG A 65 -7.83 3.75 -1.21
CA ARG A 65 -6.38 3.55 -1.14
C ARG A 65 -6.02 2.34 -1.98
N LYS A 66 -5.02 2.49 -2.84
CA LYS A 66 -4.48 1.35 -3.56
C LYS A 66 -3.53 0.62 -2.63
N ILE A 67 -3.71 -0.68 -2.50
CA ILE A 67 -2.93 -1.46 -1.55
C ILE A 67 -2.29 -2.67 -2.23
N LYS A 68 -1.32 -3.23 -1.55
CA LYS A 68 -0.70 -4.48 -1.93
C LYS A 68 -0.63 -5.36 -0.69
N ASP A 69 -1.10 -6.59 -0.81
CA ASP A 69 -1.10 -7.51 0.31
C ASP A 69 0.18 -8.37 0.33
N HIS A 70 0.29 -9.25 1.30
CA HIS A 70 1.48 -10.09 1.47
C HIS A 70 1.64 -11.15 0.37
N GLU A 71 0.61 -11.37 -0.44
CA GLU A 71 0.66 -12.28 -1.57
C GLU A 71 0.80 -11.55 -2.90
N ASN A 72 1.12 -10.25 -2.83
CA ASN A 72 1.32 -9.39 -3.99
C ASN A 72 0.05 -9.09 -4.79
N ASN A 73 -1.13 -9.29 -4.21
CA ASN A 73 -2.36 -8.83 -4.82
C ASN A 73 -2.48 -7.33 -4.64
N THR A 74 -2.88 -6.62 -5.68
CA THR A 74 -3.08 -5.18 -5.63
C THR A 74 -4.53 -4.84 -5.96
N GLY A 75 -4.99 -3.72 -5.45
CA GLY A 75 -6.33 -3.24 -5.72
C GLY A 75 -6.67 -2.09 -4.79
N TRP A 76 -7.95 -1.74 -4.73
CA TRP A 76 -8.41 -0.56 -4.04
C TRP A 76 -9.36 -0.91 -2.90
N ILE A 77 -9.16 -0.27 -1.76
CA ILE A 77 -9.98 -0.46 -0.56
C ILE A 77 -10.47 0.90 -0.08
N HIS A 78 -11.74 0.98 0.29
CA HIS A 78 -12.29 2.22 0.84
C HIS A 78 -11.70 2.49 2.23
N ILE A 79 -11.44 3.76 2.53
CA ILE A 79 -10.76 4.13 3.77
C ILE A 79 -11.52 3.72 5.03
N SER A 80 -12.84 3.57 4.95
CA SER A 80 -13.63 3.13 6.10
C SER A 80 -13.26 1.72 6.56
N GLN A 81 -12.61 0.94 5.72
CA GLN A 81 -12.23 -0.43 6.03
C GLN A 81 -10.74 -0.56 6.40
N LEU A 82 -10.06 0.56 6.53
CA LEU A 82 -8.65 0.60 6.87
C LEU A 82 -8.45 1.31 8.20
N SER A 83 -7.40 0.97 8.90
CA SER A 83 -7.11 1.56 10.20
C SER A 83 -5.61 1.73 10.38
N LYS A 84 -5.22 2.81 11.07
CA LYS A 84 -3.84 3.01 11.48
C LYS A 84 -3.53 2.26 12.76
N LYS A 85 -4.56 1.70 13.38
CA LYS A 85 -4.42 1.04 14.65
C LYS A 85 -3.59 -0.21 14.51
N LYS A 86 -2.53 -0.30 15.29
CA LYS A 86 -1.68 -1.47 15.27
C LYS A 86 -2.34 -2.61 16.03
N ARG A 87 -2.02 -3.81 15.60
CA ARG A 87 -2.44 -5.00 16.28
C ARG A 87 -1.75 -5.11 17.63
N GLN A 88 -2.51 -5.45 18.63
CA GLN A 88 -1.99 -5.66 19.98
C GLN A 88 -1.54 -7.10 20.20
#